data_323a219071f2a4154cc23590de23cc7b
#
_entry.id   323a219071f2a4154cc23590de23cc7b
#
_cell.length_a   1.000
_cell.length_b   1.000
_cell.length_c   1.000
_cell.angle_alpha   90.00
_cell.angle_beta   90.00
_cell.angle_gamma   90.00
#
_symmetry.space_group_name_H-M   'P 1'
#
loop_
_entity.id
_entity.type
_entity.pdbx_description
1 polymer ?
#
loop_
_entity_poly.entity_id
_entity_poly.type
_entity_poly.pdbx_seq_one_letter_code
_entity_poly.pdbx_strand_id
1 'polypeptide(L)'
;MRNVLIIAYHFPPQAGSSGLLRSLKYCRYLPEFGWHPAVLTPHSRAYEKIDEKSLSAIPKSVPVFRSFALDTKKHMGINGRYLRYMALPDRWVSWVFGGVPTGLRAIRKQKTDILYSTFPIMSAALIGLWLQRFTGLPWVLDLRDPMSQEDYPHDPLVRKVWTRVERACMRRVSRVIFTAEATRRVYLERYPEFLKPEMCVLISNGYDEADFRDLEVPAHGPVPVGRRIRLVHSGLIYPVERDPRPFFSAVGRLKKMGRITADRVQIVFRAPGSEDLYRTLLAERDIEDVITLEPHMPYRQALQECAEAEGLLLFQAADCDMQIPAKAYEYLRIGKPILAMTTHTGDTAALLREVGGATVVNIASEDEIYEGLSSFVDALRVGTHPVPDRNKIQRYTRESQAGQLARVLDELTGEAHHTDKVRIDTVAK
;
A
#
# COMPACT_ATOMS: atom_id res chain seq x y z
N MET A 1 -8.11 30.17 -4.25
CA MET A 1 -7.81 28.77 -4.67
C MET A 1 -6.52 28.36 -4.01
N ARG A 2 -6.51 27.24 -3.31
CA ARG A 2 -5.36 26.76 -2.56
C ARG A 2 -4.59 25.73 -3.38
N ASN A 3 -3.28 25.81 -3.36
CA ASN A 3 -2.43 25.03 -4.25
C ASN A 3 -1.42 24.19 -3.43
N VAL A 4 -1.35 22.90 -3.73
CA VAL A 4 -0.38 21.99 -3.12
C VAL A 4 0.61 21.47 -4.17
N LEU A 5 1.90 21.50 -3.85
CA LEU A 5 2.92 20.85 -4.68
C LEU A 5 3.22 19.45 -4.13
N ILE A 6 2.83 18.44 -4.89
CA ILE A 6 3.07 17.02 -4.57
C ILE A 6 4.41 16.61 -5.16
N ILE A 7 5.36 16.22 -4.32
CA ILE A 7 6.68 15.72 -4.69
C ILE A 7 6.64 14.20 -4.60
N ALA A 8 6.54 13.53 -5.75
CA ALA A 8 6.37 12.09 -5.83
C ALA A 8 7.28 11.45 -6.89
N TYR A 9 8.10 10.50 -6.48
CA TYR A 9 8.85 9.67 -7.43
C TYR A 9 7.92 8.71 -8.17
N HIS A 10 7.09 7.98 -7.44
CA HIS A 10 6.10 7.06 -8.01
C HIS A 10 4.92 7.87 -8.58
N PHE A 11 5.00 8.14 -9.88
CA PHE A 11 3.96 8.85 -10.63
C PHE A 11 3.98 8.40 -12.10
N PRO A 12 2.84 8.38 -12.83
CA PRO A 12 2.84 7.97 -14.23
C PRO A 12 3.88 8.72 -15.08
N PRO A 13 4.62 8.05 -16.00
CA PRO A 13 4.42 6.69 -16.49
C PRO A 13 5.20 5.60 -15.77
N GLN A 14 5.63 5.79 -14.54
CA GLN A 14 6.29 4.75 -13.76
C GLN A 14 5.37 3.53 -13.62
N ALA A 15 5.91 2.32 -13.85
CA ALA A 15 5.20 1.06 -13.72
C ALA A 15 5.80 0.14 -12.66
N GLY A 16 5.01 -0.83 -12.19
CA GLY A 16 5.48 -1.87 -11.27
C GLY A 16 5.49 -1.48 -9.78
N SER A 17 4.85 -0.36 -9.40
CA SER A 17 4.68 0.03 -8.00
C SER A 17 3.25 0.48 -7.72
N SER A 18 2.62 -0.11 -6.71
CA SER A 18 1.33 0.37 -6.19
C SER A 18 1.42 1.78 -5.57
N GLY A 19 2.65 2.22 -5.29
CA GLY A 19 2.93 3.52 -4.69
C GLY A 19 2.46 4.72 -5.50
N LEU A 20 2.34 4.58 -6.83
CA LEU A 20 1.84 5.64 -7.69
C LEU A 20 0.34 5.96 -7.45
N LEU A 21 -0.45 4.96 -7.01
CA LEU A 21 -1.90 5.12 -6.87
C LEU A 21 -2.26 6.20 -5.85
N ARG A 22 -1.58 6.26 -4.70
CA ARG A 22 -1.89 7.25 -3.66
C ARG A 22 -1.73 8.69 -4.15
N SER A 23 -0.59 9.02 -4.77
CA SER A 23 -0.35 10.36 -5.32
C SER A 23 -1.29 10.70 -6.47
N LEU A 24 -1.55 9.73 -7.37
CA LEU A 24 -2.45 9.90 -8.50
C LEU A 24 -3.89 10.15 -8.03
N LYS A 25 -4.36 9.41 -7.02
CA LYS A 25 -5.72 9.57 -6.49
C LYS A 25 -5.86 10.88 -5.70
N TYR A 26 -4.82 11.36 -5.01
CA TYR A 26 -4.83 12.71 -4.45
C TYR A 26 -4.96 13.78 -5.56
N CYS A 27 -4.28 13.61 -6.69
CA CYS A 27 -4.45 14.51 -7.84
C CYS A 27 -5.90 14.52 -8.38
N ARG A 28 -6.61 13.40 -8.27
CA ARG A 28 -8.00 13.27 -8.72
C ARG A 28 -9.00 13.89 -7.75
N TYR A 29 -8.87 13.60 -6.45
CA TYR A 29 -9.91 13.89 -5.46
C TYR A 29 -9.69 15.19 -4.68
N LEU A 30 -8.46 15.68 -4.50
CA LEU A 30 -8.20 16.94 -3.78
C LEU A 30 -8.97 18.16 -4.34
N PRO A 31 -9.20 18.28 -5.68
CA PRO A 31 -10.02 19.38 -6.20
C PRO A 31 -11.45 19.43 -5.66
N GLU A 32 -12.04 18.29 -5.30
CA GLU A 32 -13.36 18.20 -4.69
C GLU A 32 -13.40 18.81 -3.27
N PHE A 33 -12.24 18.94 -2.64
CA PHE A 33 -12.03 19.56 -1.33
C PHE A 33 -11.37 20.95 -1.41
N GLY A 34 -11.38 21.60 -2.60
CA GLY A 34 -10.90 22.96 -2.80
C GLY A 34 -9.36 23.10 -2.90
N TRP A 35 -8.62 22.00 -3.10
CA TRP A 35 -7.18 21.99 -3.29
C TRP A 35 -6.78 21.67 -4.73
N HIS A 36 -5.91 22.49 -5.31
CA HIS A 36 -5.39 22.28 -6.67
C HIS A 36 -3.98 21.69 -6.61
N PRO A 37 -3.81 20.40 -6.90
CA PRO A 37 -2.51 19.75 -6.89
C PRO A 37 -1.71 20.09 -8.16
N ALA A 38 -0.41 20.32 -7.98
CA ALA A 38 0.60 20.22 -9.02
C ALA A 38 1.62 19.14 -8.62
N VAL A 39 2.22 18.46 -9.58
CA VAL A 39 3.13 17.34 -9.28
C VAL A 39 4.53 17.64 -9.75
N LEU A 40 5.52 17.47 -8.86
CA LEU A 40 6.94 17.42 -9.17
C LEU A 40 7.40 15.96 -9.15
N THR A 41 7.89 15.49 -10.29
CA THR A 41 8.30 14.08 -10.47
C THR A 41 9.55 14.01 -11.34
N PRO A 42 10.38 12.93 -11.29
CA PRO A 42 11.51 12.82 -12.16
C PRO A 42 11.13 12.65 -13.64
N HIS A 43 12.06 12.93 -14.52
CA HIS A 43 11.90 12.60 -15.94
C HIS A 43 11.82 11.08 -16.11
N SER A 44 10.98 10.60 -17.03
CA SER A 44 10.66 9.18 -17.23
C SER A 44 11.88 8.28 -17.46
N ARG A 45 12.98 8.82 -18.00
CA ARG A 45 14.26 8.08 -18.15
C ARG A 45 14.81 7.50 -16.84
N ALA A 46 14.47 8.10 -15.70
CA ALA A 46 14.93 7.63 -14.39
C ALA A 46 14.15 6.40 -13.89
N TYR A 47 13.06 6.06 -14.54
CA TYR A 47 12.27 4.88 -14.17
C TYR A 47 12.87 3.59 -14.76
N GLU A 48 12.77 2.53 -14.01
CA GLU A 48 13.20 1.20 -14.44
C GLU A 48 12.19 0.58 -15.42
N LYS A 49 10.92 0.73 -15.11
CA LYS A 49 9.79 0.27 -15.94
C LYS A 49 8.83 1.43 -16.22
N ILE A 50 8.31 1.46 -17.43
CA ILE A 50 7.41 2.52 -17.93
C ILE A 50 6.18 1.87 -18.55
N ASP A 51 5.01 2.44 -18.22
CA ASP A 51 3.75 2.20 -18.92
C ASP A 51 3.17 3.55 -19.37
N GLU A 52 3.34 3.87 -20.64
CA GLU A 52 2.86 5.15 -21.19
C GLU A 52 1.34 5.26 -21.18
N LYS A 53 0.60 4.14 -21.20
CA LYS A 53 -0.86 4.15 -21.12
C LYS A 53 -1.33 4.76 -19.79
N SER A 54 -0.55 4.62 -18.73
CA SER A 54 -0.84 5.20 -17.42
C SER A 54 -0.87 6.73 -17.41
N LEU A 55 -0.28 7.40 -18.42
CA LEU A 55 -0.34 8.87 -18.55
C LEU A 55 -1.77 9.38 -18.72
N SER A 56 -2.65 8.60 -19.32
CA SER A 56 -4.07 8.94 -19.50
C SER A 56 -4.85 9.02 -18.17
N ALA A 57 -4.32 8.42 -17.11
CA ALA A 57 -4.92 8.46 -15.78
C ALA A 57 -4.66 9.79 -15.03
N ILE A 58 -3.73 10.62 -15.52
CA ILE A 58 -3.44 11.93 -14.93
C ILE A 58 -4.58 12.88 -15.32
N PRO A 59 -5.26 13.53 -14.34
CA PRO A 59 -6.29 14.52 -14.66
C PRO A 59 -5.70 15.68 -15.48
N LYS A 60 -6.37 16.11 -16.54
CA LYS A 60 -5.88 17.17 -17.46
C LYS A 60 -5.64 18.51 -16.77
N SER A 61 -6.30 18.74 -15.64
CA SER A 61 -6.16 19.95 -14.83
C SER A 61 -4.89 19.98 -13.96
N VAL A 62 -4.17 18.87 -13.84
CA VAL A 62 -3.01 18.75 -12.95
C VAL A 62 -1.72 19.07 -13.69
N PRO A 63 -1.02 20.18 -13.39
CA PRO A 63 0.28 20.48 -13.93
C PRO A 63 1.35 19.49 -13.43
N VAL A 64 2.10 18.88 -14.36
CA VAL A 64 3.19 17.95 -14.02
C VAL A 64 4.54 18.57 -14.42
N PHE A 65 5.39 18.77 -13.44
CA PHE A 65 6.75 19.27 -13.59
C PHE A 65 7.73 18.10 -13.53
N ARG A 66 8.30 17.76 -14.69
CA ARG A 66 9.31 16.70 -14.79
C ARG A 66 10.70 17.31 -14.74
N SER A 67 11.49 16.84 -13.79
CA SER A 67 12.84 17.37 -13.58
C SER A 67 13.93 16.36 -13.93
N PHE A 68 15.14 16.85 -14.14
CA PHE A 68 16.32 16.00 -14.35
C PHE A 68 16.46 15.00 -13.21
N ALA A 69 16.66 13.75 -13.56
CA ALA A 69 16.99 12.65 -12.68
C ALA A 69 17.67 11.53 -13.47
N LEU A 70 18.58 10.83 -12.83
CA LEU A 70 19.24 9.64 -13.34
C LEU A 70 19.02 8.50 -12.33
N ASP A 71 18.86 7.29 -12.81
CA ASP A 71 19.06 6.10 -12.02
C ASP A 71 20.56 5.76 -12.04
N THR A 72 21.22 5.81 -10.89
CA THR A 72 22.67 5.58 -10.79
C THR A 72 23.06 4.21 -11.36
N LYS A 73 22.27 3.16 -11.12
CA LYS A 73 22.56 1.83 -11.65
C LYS A 73 22.46 1.77 -13.17
N LYS A 74 21.45 2.43 -13.76
CA LYS A 74 21.15 2.38 -15.19
C LYS A 74 22.06 3.30 -16.02
N HIS A 75 22.38 4.50 -15.48
CA HIS A 75 23.02 5.56 -16.27
C HIS A 75 24.47 5.82 -15.92
N MET A 76 24.91 5.40 -14.72
CA MET A 76 26.28 5.66 -14.22
C MET A 76 27.00 4.35 -13.84
N GLY A 77 26.31 3.21 -13.95
CA GLY A 77 26.90 1.89 -13.70
C GLY A 77 27.63 1.36 -14.93
N ILE A 78 28.81 0.75 -14.71
CA ILE A 78 29.53 -0.04 -15.70
C ILE A 78 29.26 -1.51 -15.36
N ASN A 79 28.67 -2.26 -16.30
CA ASN A 79 28.21 -3.63 -16.06
C ASN A 79 27.31 -3.79 -14.80
N GLY A 80 26.45 -2.81 -14.54
CA GLY A 80 25.56 -2.80 -13.38
C GLY A 80 26.25 -2.47 -12.04
N ARG A 81 27.56 -2.22 -12.02
CA ARG A 81 28.35 -1.82 -10.84
C ARG A 81 28.55 -0.31 -10.85
N TYR A 82 28.42 0.32 -9.70
CA TYR A 82 28.62 1.75 -9.49
C TYR A 82 29.23 2.02 -8.11
N LEU A 83 29.83 3.18 -7.94
CA LEU A 83 30.37 3.57 -6.64
C LEU A 83 29.21 3.79 -5.65
N ARG A 84 29.24 3.08 -4.54
CA ARG A 84 28.21 3.08 -3.51
C ARG A 84 27.75 4.47 -3.07
N TYR A 85 28.70 5.40 -2.94
CA TYR A 85 28.41 6.77 -2.53
C TYR A 85 27.57 7.57 -3.53
N MET A 86 27.56 7.19 -4.81
CA MET A 86 26.77 7.85 -5.85
C MET A 86 25.25 7.51 -5.76
N ALA A 87 24.90 6.53 -4.96
CA ALA A 87 23.51 6.09 -4.72
C ALA A 87 23.06 6.32 -3.27
N LEU A 88 23.61 7.33 -2.61
CA LEU A 88 23.20 7.70 -1.25
C LEU A 88 22.41 9.02 -1.26
N PRO A 89 21.24 9.07 -0.65
CA PRO A 89 20.57 8.03 0.13
C PRO A 89 19.87 6.96 -0.72
N ASP A 90 19.64 7.20 -2.01
CA ASP A 90 19.05 6.25 -2.96
C ASP A 90 19.61 6.43 -4.38
N ARG A 91 19.29 5.50 -5.29
CA ARG A 91 19.80 5.49 -6.68
C ARG A 91 19.41 6.73 -7.49
N TRP A 92 18.44 7.49 -7.02
CA TRP A 92 17.89 8.66 -7.70
C TRP A 92 18.30 9.98 -7.05
N VAL A 93 19.34 9.99 -6.24
CA VAL A 93 19.82 11.20 -5.54
C VAL A 93 20.10 12.37 -6.48
N SER A 94 20.48 12.11 -7.74
CA SER A 94 20.61 13.13 -8.79
C SER A 94 19.33 13.93 -9.03
N TRP A 95 18.15 13.35 -8.70
CA TRP A 95 16.87 14.03 -8.77
C TRP A 95 16.79 15.24 -7.84
N VAL A 96 17.50 15.25 -6.73
CA VAL A 96 17.53 16.41 -5.81
C VAL A 96 18.07 17.65 -6.53
N PHE A 97 19.11 17.50 -7.35
CA PHE A 97 19.71 18.61 -8.10
C PHE A 97 18.78 19.16 -9.20
N GLY A 98 17.98 18.31 -9.83
CA GLY A 98 16.97 18.75 -10.80
C GLY A 98 15.65 19.15 -10.14
N GLY A 99 15.25 18.45 -9.09
CA GLY A 99 13.97 18.60 -8.41
C GLY A 99 13.85 19.92 -7.64
N VAL A 100 14.89 20.32 -6.91
CA VAL A 100 14.85 21.57 -6.14
C VAL A 100 14.68 22.82 -7.04
N PRO A 101 15.49 23.06 -8.08
CA PRO A 101 15.27 24.20 -8.96
C PRO A 101 13.93 24.17 -9.69
N THR A 102 13.51 22.98 -10.15
CA THR A 102 12.22 22.80 -10.81
C THR A 102 11.06 23.05 -9.84
N GLY A 103 11.20 22.58 -8.59
CA GLY A 103 10.22 22.80 -7.53
C GLY A 103 10.07 24.27 -7.18
N LEU A 104 11.17 25.04 -7.07
CA LEU A 104 11.12 26.49 -6.85
C LEU A 104 10.40 27.23 -7.99
N ARG A 105 10.61 26.79 -9.25
CA ARG A 105 9.86 27.33 -10.41
C ARG A 105 8.39 26.97 -10.33
N ALA A 106 8.07 25.71 -9.98
CA ALA A 106 6.70 25.23 -9.83
C ALA A 106 5.95 26.01 -8.74
N ILE A 107 6.58 26.22 -7.58
CA ILE A 107 6.03 26.99 -6.45
C ILE A 107 5.61 28.40 -6.89
N ARG A 108 6.53 29.11 -7.59
CA ARG A 108 6.25 30.46 -8.09
C ARG A 108 5.15 30.46 -9.15
N LYS A 109 5.20 29.52 -10.11
CA LYS A 109 4.24 29.45 -11.22
C LYS A 109 2.82 29.10 -10.75
N GLN A 110 2.72 28.18 -9.79
CA GLN A 110 1.43 27.70 -9.27
C GLN A 110 0.94 28.47 -8.04
N LYS A 111 1.74 29.41 -7.51
CA LYS A 111 1.45 30.10 -6.25
C LYS A 111 1.15 29.08 -5.14
N THR A 112 2.05 28.14 -4.95
CA THR A 112 1.90 27.02 -4.03
C THR A 112 1.83 27.52 -2.59
N ASP A 113 0.84 27.04 -1.83
CA ASP A 113 0.62 27.38 -0.43
C ASP A 113 1.28 26.37 0.51
N ILE A 114 1.40 25.11 0.10
CA ILE A 114 1.89 24.01 0.92
C ILE A 114 2.62 22.95 0.10
N LEU A 115 3.63 22.33 0.72
CA LEU A 115 4.40 21.22 0.15
C LEU A 115 3.90 19.90 0.70
N TYR A 116 3.80 18.90 -0.16
CA TYR A 116 3.55 17.51 0.21
C TYR A 116 4.60 16.64 -0.47
N SER A 117 5.30 15.81 0.28
CA SER A 117 6.24 14.82 -0.28
C SER A 117 5.93 13.42 0.22
N THR A 118 6.11 12.41 -0.63
CA THR A 118 5.82 11.02 -0.27
C THR A 118 7.04 10.12 -0.37
N PHE A 119 7.27 9.34 0.68
CA PHE A 119 8.22 8.23 0.76
C PHE A 119 7.59 6.97 0.11
N PRO A 120 8.32 5.96 -0.48
CA PRO A 120 9.60 5.45 0.04
C PRO A 120 10.88 5.91 -0.68
N ILE A 121 10.85 6.90 -1.54
CA ILE A 121 12.06 7.39 -2.17
C ILE A 121 12.62 8.56 -1.36
N MET A 122 13.81 8.36 -0.78
CA MET A 122 14.46 9.32 0.13
C MET A 122 14.75 10.65 -0.57
N SER A 123 15.10 10.62 -1.86
CA SER A 123 15.31 11.82 -2.67
C SER A 123 14.07 12.73 -2.72
N ALA A 124 12.85 12.17 -2.68
CA ALA A 124 11.62 12.97 -2.61
C ALA A 124 11.51 13.74 -1.28
N ALA A 125 11.86 13.10 -0.16
CA ALA A 125 11.90 13.74 1.14
C ALA A 125 12.98 14.83 1.21
N LEU A 126 14.17 14.60 0.62
CA LEU A 126 15.23 15.60 0.52
C LEU A 126 14.79 16.81 -0.31
N ILE A 127 14.09 16.61 -1.42
CA ILE A 127 13.55 17.73 -2.22
C ILE A 127 12.56 18.52 -1.37
N GLY A 128 11.64 17.86 -0.65
CA GLY A 128 10.70 18.51 0.26
C GLY A 128 11.42 19.34 1.35
N LEU A 129 12.44 18.75 1.98
CA LEU A 129 13.27 19.41 2.98
C LEU A 129 13.94 20.68 2.45
N TRP A 130 14.58 20.62 1.26
CA TRP A 130 15.24 21.77 0.68
C TRP A 130 14.26 22.84 0.20
N LEU A 131 13.13 22.46 -0.40
CA LEU A 131 12.09 23.40 -0.79
C LEU A 131 11.51 24.13 0.42
N GLN A 132 11.22 23.39 1.51
CA GLN A 132 10.78 23.97 2.76
C GLN A 132 11.80 24.97 3.31
N ARG A 133 13.10 24.61 3.30
CA ARG A 133 14.17 25.48 3.79
C ARG A 133 14.30 26.79 2.98
N PHE A 134 14.11 26.72 1.67
CA PHE A 134 14.25 27.89 0.79
C PHE A 134 13.01 28.78 0.75
N THR A 135 11.83 28.22 0.98
CA THR A 135 10.56 28.95 0.81
C THR A 135 9.85 29.28 2.12
N GLY A 136 10.15 28.52 3.20
CA GLY A 136 9.44 28.62 4.47
C GLY A 136 8.01 28.06 4.42
N LEU A 137 7.54 27.51 3.29
CA LEU A 137 6.19 26.96 3.15
C LEU A 137 5.98 25.79 4.13
N PRO A 138 4.77 25.61 4.66
CA PRO A 138 4.43 24.42 5.42
C PRO A 138 4.70 23.17 4.59
N TRP A 139 5.17 22.11 5.25
CA TRP A 139 5.52 20.88 4.57
C TRP A 139 4.92 19.66 5.27
N VAL A 140 4.18 18.86 4.52
CA VAL A 140 3.62 17.56 4.92
C VAL A 140 4.47 16.44 4.32
N LEU A 141 4.95 15.52 5.16
CA LEU A 141 5.68 14.34 4.74
C LEU A 141 4.83 13.09 4.95
N ASP A 142 4.54 12.38 3.86
CA ASP A 142 3.74 11.15 3.86
C ASP A 142 4.66 9.92 3.94
N LEU A 143 4.73 9.31 5.11
CA LEU A 143 5.47 8.10 5.39
C LEU A 143 4.56 6.89 5.24
N ARG A 144 4.57 6.29 4.05
CA ARG A 144 3.82 5.06 3.80
C ARG A 144 4.45 3.85 4.48
N ASP A 145 5.76 3.91 4.66
CA ASP A 145 6.60 2.94 5.34
C ASP A 145 7.60 3.71 6.22
N PRO A 146 8.13 3.13 7.31
CA PRO A 146 9.19 3.77 8.08
C PRO A 146 10.44 3.98 7.21
N MET A 147 11.08 5.14 7.32
CA MET A 147 12.30 5.42 6.56
C MET A 147 13.46 4.52 6.99
N SER A 148 13.62 4.33 8.29
CA SER A 148 14.64 3.45 8.82
C SER A 148 14.08 2.61 9.97
N GLN A 149 14.61 1.41 10.11
CA GLN A 149 14.34 0.50 11.21
C GLN A 149 15.67 -0.01 11.77
N GLU A 150 15.64 -0.78 12.86
CA GLU A 150 16.85 -1.29 13.52
C GLU A 150 17.73 -2.07 12.55
N ASP A 151 17.12 -2.95 11.73
CA ASP A 151 17.81 -3.79 10.75
C ASP A 151 17.57 -3.40 9.29
N TYR A 152 16.85 -2.29 9.04
CA TYR A 152 16.56 -1.85 7.69
C TYR A 152 16.87 -0.35 7.48
N PRO A 153 17.52 0.02 6.37
CA PRO A 153 18.16 -0.85 5.36
C PRO A 153 19.26 -1.74 5.94
N HIS A 154 19.43 -2.95 5.42
CA HIS A 154 20.44 -3.92 5.91
C HIS A 154 21.88 -3.38 5.84
N ASP A 155 22.17 -2.52 4.86
CA ASP A 155 23.47 -1.86 4.73
C ASP A 155 23.65 -0.78 5.82
N PRO A 156 24.65 -0.92 6.73
CA PRO A 156 24.83 0.02 7.84
C PRO A 156 25.13 1.46 7.39
N LEU A 157 25.84 1.66 6.25
CA LEU A 157 26.12 3.00 5.74
C LEU A 157 24.84 3.66 5.20
N VAL A 158 24.07 2.93 4.43
CA VAL A 158 22.78 3.39 3.91
C VAL A 158 21.87 3.75 5.08
N ARG A 159 21.73 2.85 6.06
CA ARG A 159 20.95 3.07 7.28
C ARG A 159 21.37 4.33 8.02
N LYS A 160 22.67 4.53 8.24
CA LYS A 160 23.21 5.74 8.87
C LYS A 160 22.85 7.02 8.11
N VAL A 161 22.91 6.98 6.78
CA VAL A 161 22.51 8.13 5.93
C VAL A 161 21.01 8.36 6.01
N TRP A 162 20.20 7.30 5.94
CA TRP A 162 18.75 7.38 6.03
C TRP A 162 18.29 7.97 7.37
N THR A 163 18.86 7.49 8.49
CA THR A 163 18.55 8.03 9.83
C THR A 163 18.89 9.52 9.93
N ARG A 164 19.99 9.97 9.31
CA ARG A 164 20.34 11.40 9.30
C ARG A 164 19.35 12.24 8.50
N VAL A 165 18.95 11.76 7.33
CA VAL A 165 17.96 12.45 6.48
C VAL A 165 16.61 12.46 7.20
N GLU A 166 16.18 11.32 7.75
CA GLU A 166 14.97 11.18 8.53
C GLU A 166 14.92 12.21 9.67
N ARG A 167 15.97 12.27 10.50
CA ARG A 167 16.07 13.24 11.59
C ARG A 167 16.01 14.70 11.10
N ALA A 168 16.66 15.00 9.96
CA ALA A 168 16.61 16.33 9.36
C ALA A 168 15.20 16.69 8.87
N CYS A 169 14.47 15.72 8.33
CA CYS A 169 13.07 15.88 7.95
C CYS A 169 12.18 16.15 9.17
N MET A 170 12.30 15.32 10.23
CA MET A 170 11.48 15.45 11.45
C MET A 170 11.64 16.82 12.12
N ARG A 171 12.80 17.46 11.99
CA ARG A 171 13.04 18.84 12.50
C ARG A 171 12.30 19.94 11.73
N ARG A 172 11.80 19.67 10.54
CA ARG A 172 11.30 20.69 9.59
C ARG A 172 9.88 20.47 9.13
N VAL A 173 9.35 19.26 9.25
CA VAL A 173 7.99 18.96 8.85
C VAL A 173 6.97 19.72 9.70
N SER A 174 5.91 20.18 9.06
CA SER A 174 4.75 20.75 9.75
C SER A 174 3.78 19.64 10.19
N ARG A 175 3.66 18.58 9.41
CA ARG A 175 2.90 17.35 9.73
C ARG A 175 3.58 16.14 9.11
N VAL A 176 3.44 15.01 9.77
CA VAL A 176 3.83 13.70 9.24
C VAL A 176 2.57 12.85 9.13
N ILE A 177 2.36 12.27 7.95
CA ILE A 177 1.28 11.31 7.72
C ILE A 177 1.86 9.91 7.80
N PHE A 178 1.20 9.05 8.56
CA PHE A 178 1.50 7.62 8.69
C PHE A 178 0.35 6.79 8.14
N THR A 179 0.65 5.61 7.61
CA THR A 179 -0.37 4.69 7.09
C THR A 179 -0.80 3.64 8.10
N ALA A 180 -0.05 3.49 9.19
CA ALA A 180 -0.26 2.49 10.23
C ALA A 180 0.06 3.07 11.61
N GLU A 181 -0.73 2.68 12.62
CA GLU A 181 -0.62 3.22 13.97
C GLU A 181 0.69 2.83 14.67
N ALA A 182 1.15 1.60 14.45
CA ALA A 182 2.42 1.16 15.02
C ALA A 182 3.60 2.01 14.52
N THR A 183 3.63 2.34 13.21
CA THR A 183 4.65 3.24 12.66
C THR A 183 4.57 4.63 13.30
N ARG A 184 3.37 5.20 13.46
CA ARG A 184 3.17 6.50 14.12
C ARG A 184 3.75 6.52 15.54
N ARG A 185 3.46 5.47 16.30
CA ARG A 185 3.96 5.32 17.68
C ARG A 185 5.49 5.27 17.75
N VAL A 186 6.11 4.44 16.89
CA VAL A 186 7.57 4.34 16.80
C VAL A 186 8.22 5.70 16.51
N TYR A 187 7.63 6.52 15.65
CA TYR A 187 8.19 7.84 15.33
C TYR A 187 8.02 8.85 16.48
N LEU A 188 6.90 8.83 17.20
CA LEU A 188 6.71 9.65 18.40
C LEU A 188 7.71 9.30 19.49
N GLU A 189 7.99 8.00 19.69
CA GLU A 189 8.99 7.53 20.66
C GLU A 189 10.42 7.85 20.22
N ARG A 190 10.71 7.78 18.91
CA ARG A 190 12.05 8.00 18.35
C ARG A 190 12.45 9.48 18.28
N TYR A 191 11.50 10.37 18.07
CA TYR A 191 11.74 11.80 17.87
C TYR A 191 10.88 12.71 18.77
N PRO A 192 10.84 12.48 20.09
CA PRO A 192 9.99 13.26 21.00
C PRO A 192 10.40 14.74 21.06
N GLU A 193 11.66 15.05 20.70
CA GLU A 193 12.17 16.41 20.63
C GLU A 193 11.66 17.23 19.43
N PHE A 194 11.10 16.57 18.40
CA PHE A 194 10.66 17.22 17.17
C PHE A 194 9.19 16.99 16.87
N LEU A 195 8.67 15.82 17.21
CA LEU A 195 7.32 15.40 16.90
C LEU A 195 6.43 15.45 18.15
N LYS A 196 5.27 16.06 17.96
CA LYS A 196 4.19 16.03 18.94
C LYS A 196 3.02 15.21 18.39
N PRO A 197 2.15 14.64 19.24
CA PRO A 197 1.00 13.84 18.78
C PRO A 197 0.15 14.53 17.71
N GLU A 198 -0.10 15.82 17.85
CA GLU A 198 -0.88 16.64 16.91
C GLU A 198 -0.21 16.85 15.55
N MET A 199 1.11 16.64 15.45
CA MET A 199 1.85 16.68 14.18
C MET A 199 1.79 15.35 13.42
N CYS A 200 1.40 14.26 14.07
CA CYS A 200 1.44 12.90 13.56
C CYS A 200 0.05 12.41 13.21
N VAL A 201 -0.30 12.47 11.94
CA VAL A 201 -1.65 12.15 11.43
C VAL A 201 -1.67 10.74 10.86
N LEU A 202 -2.73 9.98 11.17
CA LEU A 202 -2.96 8.67 10.57
C LEU A 202 -3.89 8.82 9.37
N ILE A 203 -3.37 8.59 8.16
CA ILE A 203 -4.14 8.44 6.92
C ILE A 203 -3.72 7.13 6.27
N SER A 204 -4.43 6.07 6.57
CA SER A 204 -4.11 4.70 6.14
C SER A 204 -4.08 4.54 4.62
N ASN A 205 -3.63 3.38 4.13
CA ASN A 205 -3.88 2.98 2.76
C ASN A 205 -5.37 2.65 2.56
N GLY A 206 -5.78 2.42 1.31
CA GLY A 206 -7.16 2.12 1.01
C GLY A 206 -7.36 1.76 -0.45
N TYR A 207 -8.60 1.72 -0.87
CA TYR A 207 -9.05 1.35 -2.20
C TYR A 207 -9.75 2.52 -2.93
N ASP A 208 -9.85 2.43 -4.25
CA ASP A 208 -10.63 3.39 -5.03
C ASP A 208 -11.94 2.75 -5.46
N GLU A 209 -13.06 3.33 -5.06
CA GLU A 209 -14.40 2.84 -5.40
C GLU A 209 -14.63 2.75 -6.93
N ALA A 210 -13.95 3.58 -7.71
CA ALA A 210 -14.01 3.53 -9.17
C ALA A 210 -13.46 2.21 -9.76
N ASP A 211 -12.55 1.54 -9.07
CA ASP A 211 -11.98 0.27 -9.53
C ASP A 211 -12.96 -0.91 -9.32
N PHE A 212 -13.97 -0.72 -8.47
CA PHE A 212 -14.99 -1.73 -8.11
C PHE A 212 -16.37 -1.49 -8.75
N ARG A 213 -16.54 -0.40 -9.54
CA ARG A 213 -17.85 0.03 -10.05
C ARG A 213 -18.56 -1.03 -10.88
N ASP A 214 -17.80 -1.77 -11.70
CA ASP A 214 -18.32 -2.77 -12.63
C ASP A 214 -18.04 -4.20 -12.13
N LEU A 215 -17.68 -4.36 -10.85
CA LEU A 215 -17.32 -5.66 -10.28
C LEU A 215 -18.58 -6.42 -9.89
N GLU A 216 -18.76 -7.59 -10.45
CA GLU A 216 -19.82 -8.50 -10.07
C GLU A 216 -19.37 -9.34 -8.88
N VAL A 217 -19.95 -9.10 -7.71
CA VAL A 217 -19.65 -9.86 -6.50
C VAL A 217 -20.82 -10.79 -6.20
N PRO A 218 -20.70 -12.11 -6.44
CA PRO A 218 -21.73 -13.08 -6.07
C PRO A 218 -22.02 -13.01 -4.57
N ALA A 219 -23.29 -13.16 -4.22
CA ALA A 219 -23.70 -13.17 -2.82
C ALA A 219 -22.97 -14.26 -2.04
N HIS A 220 -22.60 -13.94 -0.80
CA HIS A 220 -22.07 -14.94 0.12
C HIS A 220 -23.21 -15.85 0.61
N GLY A 221 -22.96 -17.16 0.64
CA GLY A 221 -23.91 -18.16 1.08
C GLY A 221 -23.32 -19.57 1.03
N PRO A 222 -24.12 -20.59 1.36
CA PRO A 222 -23.67 -21.98 1.32
C PRO A 222 -23.13 -22.37 -0.07
N VAL A 223 -22.00 -23.07 -0.10
CA VAL A 223 -21.45 -23.60 -1.35
C VAL A 223 -22.20 -24.89 -1.70
N PRO A 224 -22.82 -24.98 -2.88
CA PRO A 224 -23.58 -26.17 -3.30
C PRO A 224 -22.76 -27.46 -3.22
N VAL A 225 -23.44 -28.56 -2.89
CA VAL A 225 -22.82 -29.90 -2.90
C VAL A 225 -22.26 -30.20 -4.31
N GLY A 226 -21.03 -30.71 -4.37
CA GLY A 226 -20.33 -30.98 -5.62
C GLY A 226 -19.58 -29.78 -6.24
N ARG A 227 -19.81 -28.55 -5.76
CA ARG A 227 -19.01 -27.38 -6.13
C ARG A 227 -17.78 -27.25 -5.22
N ARG A 228 -16.61 -27.00 -5.82
CA ARG A 228 -15.38 -26.71 -5.09
C ARG A 228 -15.44 -25.34 -4.41
N ILE A 229 -14.88 -25.26 -3.21
CA ILE A 229 -14.57 -23.98 -2.55
C ILE A 229 -13.29 -23.46 -3.18
N ARG A 230 -13.35 -22.28 -3.76
CA ARG A 230 -12.19 -21.61 -4.35
C ARG A 230 -11.66 -20.54 -3.41
N LEU A 231 -10.41 -20.71 -2.97
CA LEU A 231 -9.68 -19.74 -2.17
C LEU A 231 -8.64 -19.04 -3.03
N VAL A 232 -8.56 -17.71 -2.99
CA VAL A 232 -7.67 -16.94 -3.86
C VAL A 232 -6.74 -16.05 -3.04
N HIS A 233 -5.44 -16.10 -3.33
CA HIS A 233 -4.47 -15.07 -3.01
C HIS A 233 -4.03 -14.39 -4.31
N SER A 234 -4.13 -13.05 -4.39
CA SER A 234 -3.72 -12.29 -5.56
C SER A 234 -2.53 -11.38 -5.26
N GLY A 235 -1.43 -11.56 -6.00
CA GLY A 235 -0.21 -10.76 -5.93
C GLY A 235 0.93 -11.43 -5.18
N LEU A 236 2.07 -10.75 -5.12
CA LEU A 236 3.33 -11.30 -4.64
C LEU A 236 3.25 -11.86 -3.22
N ILE A 237 3.86 -13.01 -3.05
CA ILE A 237 4.25 -13.63 -1.78
C ILE A 237 5.78 -13.57 -1.72
N TYR A 238 6.31 -12.91 -0.71
CA TYR A 238 7.76 -12.84 -0.52
C TYR A 238 8.20 -14.01 0.34
N PRO A 239 9.17 -14.86 -0.12
CA PRO A 239 9.53 -16.08 0.59
C PRO A 239 10.07 -15.90 2.00
N VAL A 240 10.56 -14.70 2.33
CA VAL A 240 11.10 -14.34 3.64
C VAL A 240 10.04 -13.61 4.47
N GLU A 241 9.53 -12.47 3.95
CA GLU A 241 8.60 -11.61 4.70
C GLU A 241 7.16 -12.13 4.74
N ARG A 242 6.82 -13.13 3.93
CA ARG A 242 5.48 -13.73 3.86
C ARG A 242 5.57 -15.22 3.62
N ASP A 243 6.43 -15.88 4.39
CA ASP A 243 6.76 -17.29 4.22
C ASP A 243 5.51 -18.20 4.15
N PRO A 244 5.21 -18.81 3.00
CA PRO A 244 4.03 -19.65 2.85
C PRO A 244 4.24 -21.11 3.32
N ARG A 245 5.45 -21.49 3.74
CA ARG A 245 5.79 -22.89 4.10
C ARG A 245 4.89 -23.45 5.21
N PRO A 246 4.60 -22.72 6.32
CA PRO A 246 3.65 -23.22 7.32
C PRO A 246 2.25 -23.47 6.76
N PHE A 247 1.80 -22.59 5.84
CA PHE A 247 0.50 -22.77 5.17
C PHE A 247 0.50 -24.00 4.26
N PHE A 248 1.57 -24.22 3.46
CA PHE A 248 1.67 -25.40 2.63
C PHE A 248 1.72 -26.69 3.46
N SER A 249 2.41 -26.68 4.59
CA SER A 249 2.45 -27.81 5.52
C SER A 249 1.09 -28.12 6.12
N ALA A 250 0.34 -27.10 6.55
CA ALA A 250 -1.02 -27.23 7.06
C ALA A 250 -1.99 -27.81 6.00
N VAL A 251 -1.88 -27.35 4.73
CA VAL A 251 -2.68 -27.90 3.62
C VAL A 251 -2.33 -29.37 3.39
N GLY A 252 -1.04 -29.73 3.41
CA GLY A 252 -0.61 -31.13 3.27
C GLY A 252 -1.15 -32.04 4.38
N ARG A 253 -1.16 -31.56 5.62
CA ARG A 253 -1.79 -32.28 6.75
C ARG A 253 -3.29 -32.45 6.56
N LEU A 254 -4.01 -31.39 6.19
CA LEU A 254 -5.45 -31.44 5.92
C LEU A 254 -5.80 -32.40 4.78
N LYS A 255 -4.95 -32.43 3.72
CA LYS A 255 -5.12 -33.38 2.60
C LYS A 255 -4.95 -34.82 3.08
N LYS A 256 -3.87 -35.12 3.82
CA LYS A 256 -3.63 -36.46 4.39
C LYS A 256 -4.76 -36.96 5.31
N MET A 257 -5.41 -36.02 6.02
CA MET A 257 -6.56 -36.32 6.87
C MET A 257 -7.90 -36.37 6.11
N GLY A 258 -7.88 -36.17 4.79
CA GLY A 258 -9.10 -36.15 3.97
C GLY A 258 -10.03 -34.96 4.21
N ARG A 259 -9.59 -33.93 4.95
CA ARG A 259 -10.37 -32.71 5.24
C ARG A 259 -10.40 -31.76 4.04
N ILE A 260 -9.31 -31.68 3.28
CA ILE A 260 -9.16 -30.96 2.03
C ILE A 260 -8.79 -31.96 0.94
N THR A 261 -9.53 -31.96 -0.16
CA THR A 261 -9.26 -32.79 -1.33
C THR A 261 -9.45 -31.94 -2.60
N ALA A 262 -8.80 -32.31 -3.70
CA ALA A 262 -8.80 -31.55 -4.96
C ALA A 262 -10.20 -31.40 -5.59
N ASP A 263 -11.13 -32.28 -5.28
CA ASP A 263 -12.53 -32.21 -5.70
C ASP A 263 -13.39 -31.26 -4.83
N ARG A 264 -12.92 -30.91 -3.63
CA ARG A 264 -13.65 -30.08 -2.66
C ARG A 264 -13.11 -28.66 -2.54
N VAL A 265 -11.79 -28.47 -2.64
CA VAL A 265 -11.13 -27.19 -2.43
C VAL A 265 -10.11 -26.96 -3.53
N GLN A 266 -10.08 -25.76 -4.06
CA GLN A 266 -9.03 -25.25 -4.93
C GLN A 266 -8.45 -23.97 -4.34
N ILE A 267 -7.14 -23.91 -4.21
CA ILE A 267 -6.41 -22.74 -3.75
C ILE A 267 -5.63 -22.16 -4.92
N VAL A 268 -5.84 -20.88 -5.24
CA VAL A 268 -5.20 -20.20 -6.36
C VAL A 268 -4.25 -19.14 -5.84
N PHE A 269 -3.00 -19.22 -6.22
CA PHE A 269 -2.01 -18.16 -6.02
C PHE A 269 -1.77 -17.44 -7.34
N ARG A 270 -2.38 -16.26 -7.50
CA ARG A 270 -2.28 -15.42 -8.69
C ARG A 270 -1.02 -14.56 -8.64
N ALA A 271 -0.09 -14.74 -9.59
CA ALA A 271 1.17 -14.01 -9.69
C ALA A 271 1.98 -13.97 -8.37
N PRO A 272 2.22 -15.11 -7.70
CA PRO A 272 2.86 -15.14 -6.39
C PRO A 272 4.32 -14.70 -6.43
N GLY A 273 4.97 -14.71 -7.59
CA GLY A 273 6.43 -14.63 -7.74
C GLY A 273 7.12 -15.89 -7.21
N SER A 274 8.42 -15.99 -7.38
CA SER A 274 9.22 -17.14 -6.90
C SER A 274 8.61 -18.52 -7.26
N GLU A 275 8.00 -18.62 -8.44
CA GLU A 275 7.16 -19.76 -8.82
C GLU A 275 7.91 -21.11 -8.79
N ASP A 276 9.18 -21.13 -9.20
CA ASP A 276 9.98 -22.37 -9.18
C ASP A 276 10.18 -22.88 -7.76
N LEU A 277 10.44 -21.97 -6.81
CA LEU A 277 10.53 -22.33 -5.39
C LEU A 277 9.20 -22.92 -4.91
N TYR A 278 8.09 -22.26 -5.23
CA TYR A 278 6.78 -22.71 -4.75
C TYR A 278 6.37 -24.03 -5.38
N ARG A 279 6.62 -24.28 -6.67
CA ARG A 279 6.38 -25.59 -7.30
C ARG A 279 7.13 -26.71 -6.58
N THR A 280 8.41 -26.48 -6.25
CA THR A 280 9.20 -27.45 -5.45
C THR A 280 8.53 -27.72 -4.09
N LEU A 281 8.15 -26.67 -3.36
CA LEU A 281 7.53 -26.78 -2.04
C LEU A 281 6.15 -27.47 -2.08
N LEU A 282 5.38 -27.28 -3.16
CA LEU A 282 4.10 -27.96 -3.36
C LEU A 282 4.26 -29.44 -3.65
N ALA A 283 5.22 -29.79 -4.53
CA ALA A 283 5.54 -31.19 -4.88
C ALA A 283 6.06 -31.98 -3.67
N GLU A 284 6.95 -31.38 -2.86
CA GLU A 284 7.45 -31.99 -1.62
C GLU A 284 6.35 -32.38 -0.63
N ARG A 285 5.18 -31.70 -0.71
CA ARG A 285 4.03 -31.90 0.19
C ARG A 285 2.86 -32.61 -0.45
N ASP A 286 3.01 -33.00 -1.72
CA ASP A 286 1.93 -33.65 -2.51
C ASP A 286 0.62 -32.84 -2.49
N ILE A 287 0.68 -31.52 -2.78
CA ILE A 287 -0.48 -30.61 -2.77
C ILE A 287 -0.68 -29.83 -4.08
N GLU A 288 -0.02 -30.22 -5.17
CA GLU A 288 -0.09 -29.58 -6.48
C GLU A 288 -1.49 -29.72 -7.11
N ASP A 289 -2.26 -30.70 -6.72
CA ASP A 289 -3.63 -30.91 -7.14
C ASP A 289 -4.65 -30.01 -6.40
N VAL A 290 -4.27 -29.49 -5.23
CA VAL A 290 -5.07 -28.57 -4.41
C VAL A 290 -4.69 -27.10 -4.64
N ILE A 291 -3.39 -26.82 -4.81
CA ILE A 291 -2.85 -25.46 -4.98
C ILE A 291 -2.32 -25.27 -6.39
N THR A 292 -2.82 -24.22 -7.08
CA THR A 292 -2.35 -23.82 -8.40
C THR A 292 -1.65 -22.47 -8.35
N LEU A 293 -0.53 -22.37 -9.10
CA LEU A 293 0.21 -21.12 -9.30
C LEU A 293 -0.17 -20.57 -10.66
N GLU A 294 -0.81 -19.41 -10.68
CA GLU A 294 -1.37 -18.81 -11.89
C GLU A 294 -0.60 -17.55 -12.31
N PRO A 295 -0.41 -17.29 -13.61
CA PRO A 295 0.34 -16.14 -14.08
C PRO A 295 -0.34 -14.81 -13.78
N HIS A 296 0.38 -13.71 -14.01
CA HIS A 296 -0.15 -12.35 -13.90
C HIS A 296 -1.31 -12.12 -14.90
N MET A 297 -2.31 -11.38 -14.43
CA MET A 297 -3.43 -10.89 -15.27
C MET A 297 -3.67 -9.40 -15.02
N PRO A 298 -4.43 -8.71 -15.90
CA PRO A 298 -4.82 -7.31 -15.68
C PRO A 298 -5.53 -7.09 -14.35
N TYR A 299 -5.27 -5.97 -13.70
CA TYR A 299 -5.73 -5.66 -12.34
C TYR A 299 -7.24 -5.86 -12.14
N ARG A 300 -8.08 -5.36 -13.07
CA ARG A 300 -9.55 -5.54 -13.00
C ARG A 300 -9.97 -7.01 -13.06
N GLN A 301 -9.29 -7.82 -13.87
CA GLN A 301 -9.57 -9.26 -13.95
C GLN A 301 -9.17 -9.97 -12.66
N ALA A 302 -8.05 -9.55 -12.03
CA ALA A 302 -7.64 -10.08 -10.74
C ALA A 302 -8.63 -9.72 -9.62
N LEU A 303 -9.19 -8.52 -9.63
CA LEU A 303 -10.27 -8.14 -8.71
C LEU A 303 -11.54 -8.98 -8.94
N GLN A 304 -11.91 -9.23 -10.20
CA GLN A 304 -13.06 -10.08 -10.54
C GLN A 304 -12.83 -11.52 -10.10
N GLU A 305 -11.62 -12.06 -10.28
CA GLU A 305 -11.25 -13.39 -9.78
C GLU A 305 -11.38 -13.49 -8.26
N CYS A 306 -10.95 -12.47 -7.53
CA CYS A 306 -11.13 -12.39 -6.08
C CYS A 306 -12.62 -12.28 -5.69
N ALA A 307 -13.43 -11.57 -6.45
CA ALA A 307 -14.87 -11.42 -6.20
C ALA A 307 -15.66 -12.72 -6.44
N GLU A 308 -15.22 -13.55 -7.37
CA GLU A 308 -15.82 -14.85 -7.69
C GLU A 308 -15.41 -15.95 -6.73
N ALA A 309 -14.37 -15.77 -5.95
CA ALA A 309 -13.89 -16.72 -4.96
C ALA A 309 -14.89 -16.85 -3.78
N GLU A 310 -14.92 -18.01 -3.14
CA GLU A 310 -15.66 -18.23 -1.90
C GLU A 310 -14.94 -17.62 -0.70
N GLY A 311 -13.61 -17.54 -0.74
CA GLY A 311 -12.79 -16.92 0.31
C GLY A 311 -11.47 -16.38 -0.21
N LEU A 312 -10.88 -15.42 0.51
CA LEU A 312 -9.63 -14.77 0.15
C LEU A 312 -8.53 -15.09 1.17
N LEU A 313 -7.31 -15.25 0.68
CA LEU A 313 -6.14 -15.56 1.52
C LEU A 313 -5.24 -14.33 1.61
N LEU A 314 -4.92 -13.90 2.82
CA LEU A 314 -4.02 -12.78 3.08
C LEU A 314 -2.79 -13.25 3.85
N PHE A 315 -1.57 -12.86 3.39
CA PHE A 315 -0.31 -13.17 4.04
C PHE A 315 0.42 -11.90 4.43
N GLN A 316 0.81 -11.78 5.70
CA GLN A 316 1.59 -10.66 6.24
C GLN A 316 2.41 -11.13 7.44
N ALA A 317 3.74 -11.09 7.35
CA ALA A 317 4.62 -11.57 8.41
C ALA A 317 4.81 -10.53 9.54
N ALA A 318 5.38 -11.00 10.64
CA ALA A 318 5.70 -10.18 11.83
C ALA A 318 6.60 -8.98 11.53
N ASP A 319 7.58 -9.14 10.65
CA ASP A 319 8.48 -8.06 10.23
C ASP A 319 7.76 -6.89 9.55
N CYS A 320 6.51 -7.13 9.13
CA CYS A 320 5.63 -6.16 8.50
C CYS A 320 4.44 -5.75 9.38
N ASP A 321 4.46 -6.02 10.68
CA ASP A 321 3.36 -5.71 11.63
C ASP A 321 3.02 -4.21 11.69
N MET A 322 4.00 -3.36 11.39
CA MET A 322 3.84 -1.90 11.32
C MET A 322 3.31 -1.42 9.96
N GLN A 323 2.84 -2.31 9.10
CA GLN A 323 2.34 -2.01 7.76
C GLN A 323 1.05 -2.76 7.48
N ILE A 324 0.17 -2.16 6.69
CA ILE A 324 -1.05 -2.83 6.21
C ILE A 324 -0.94 -2.95 4.68
N PRO A 325 -0.96 -4.18 4.13
CA PRO A 325 -0.87 -4.36 2.69
C PRO A 325 -2.10 -3.77 1.99
N ALA A 326 -1.90 -3.12 0.85
CA ALA A 326 -3.00 -2.48 0.10
C ALA A 326 -4.13 -3.47 -0.24
N LYS A 327 -3.79 -4.73 -0.53
CA LYS A 327 -4.75 -5.80 -0.83
C LYS A 327 -5.71 -6.10 0.33
N ALA A 328 -5.35 -5.82 1.58
CA ALA A 328 -6.27 -5.98 2.71
C ALA A 328 -7.52 -5.09 2.54
N TYR A 329 -7.33 -3.84 2.12
CA TYR A 329 -8.44 -2.93 1.87
C TYR A 329 -9.27 -3.34 0.65
N GLU A 330 -8.62 -3.85 -0.41
CA GLU A 330 -9.31 -4.37 -1.60
C GLU A 330 -10.14 -5.59 -1.25
N TYR A 331 -9.61 -6.54 -0.48
CA TYR A 331 -10.32 -7.75 -0.03
C TYR A 331 -11.52 -7.41 0.87
N LEU A 332 -11.32 -6.50 1.82
CA LEU A 332 -12.40 -6.01 2.66
C LEU A 332 -13.49 -5.32 1.83
N ARG A 333 -13.12 -4.54 0.77
CA ARG A 333 -14.09 -3.91 -0.14
C ARG A 333 -14.83 -4.92 -1.01
N ILE A 334 -14.18 -5.98 -1.48
CA ILE A 334 -14.83 -7.09 -2.19
C ILE A 334 -15.90 -7.71 -1.31
N GLY A 335 -15.67 -7.82 0.00
CA GLY A 335 -16.67 -8.27 0.94
C GLY A 335 -16.82 -9.79 1.01
N LYS A 336 -15.78 -10.54 0.62
CA LYS A 336 -15.73 -11.99 0.81
C LYS A 336 -15.06 -12.35 2.14
N PRO A 337 -15.36 -13.54 2.71
CA PRO A 337 -14.61 -14.08 3.85
C PRO A 337 -13.10 -14.09 3.62
N ILE A 338 -12.33 -13.75 4.65
CA ILE A 338 -10.86 -13.66 4.57
C ILE A 338 -10.24 -14.63 5.59
N LEU A 339 -9.32 -15.48 5.15
CA LEU A 339 -8.38 -16.15 6.04
C LEU A 339 -7.06 -15.40 5.98
N ALA A 340 -6.67 -14.78 7.09
CA ALA A 340 -5.47 -13.95 7.19
C ALA A 340 -4.40 -14.64 8.02
N MET A 341 -3.32 -15.05 7.38
CA MET A 341 -2.09 -15.50 8.00
C MET A 341 -1.26 -14.26 8.32
N THR A 342 -1.33 -13.81 9.57
CA THR A 342 -0.61 -12.64 10.08
C THR A 342 -0.40 -12.78 11.60
N THR A 343 0.32 -11.85 12.23
CA THR A 343 0.40 -11.85 13.69
C THR A 343 -0.91 -11.38 14.32
N HIS A 344 -1.18 -11.81 15.53
CA HIS A 344 -2.39 -11.36 16.24
C HIS A 344 -2.35 -9.90 16.69
N THR A 345 -1.16 -9.31 16.81
CA THR A 345 -0.94 -7.97 17.40
C THR A 345 -0.67 -6.87 16.38
N GLY A 346 -0.38 -7.24 15.10
CA GLY A 346 -0.05 -6.30 14.05
C GLY A 346 -1.23 -5.42 13.60
N ASP A 347 -0.92 -4.30 12.95
CA ASP A 347 -1.92 -3.34 12.44
C ASP A 347 -2.86 -3.98 11.41
N THR A 348 -2.39 -4.99 10.64
CA THR A 348 -3.26 -5.76 9.72
C THR A 348 -4.35 -6.51 10.48
N ALA A 349 -4.00 -7.23 11.56
CA ALA A 349 -4.98 -7.93 12.38
C ALA A 349 -5.95 -6.96 13.09
N ALA A 350 -5.47 -5.78 13.52
CA ALA A 350 -6.30 -4.75 14.11
C ALA A 350 -7.36 -4.24 13.12
N LEU A 351 -6.97 -3.93 11.87
CA LEU A 351 -7.89 -3.55 10.80
C LEU A 351 -8.94 -4.62 10.52
N LEU A 352 -8.51 -5.88 10.40
CA LEU A 352 -9.42 -7.01 10.10
C LEU A 352 -10.42 -7.23 11.22
N ARG A 353 -10.00 -7.11 12.49
CA ARG A 353 -10.95 -7.21 13.64
C ARG A 353 -11.92 -6.05 13.68
N GLU A 354 -11.48 -4.86 13.36
CA GLU A 354 -12.32 -3.66 13.34
C GLU A 354 -13.41 -3.76 12.27
N VAL A 355 -13.03 -4.14 11.03
CA VAL A 355 -13.98 -4.24 9.92
C VAL A 355 -14.81 -5.54 9.99
N GLY A 356 -14.22 -6.60 10.53
CA GLY A 356 -14.83 -7.94 10.56
C GLY A 356 -14.63 -8.73 9.28
N GLY A 357 -15.22 -9.91 9.22
CA GLY A 357 -15.21 -10.77 8.03
C GLY A 357 -13.90 -11.55 7.80
N ALA A 358 -13.02 -11.62 8.79
CA ALA A 358 -11.76 -12.33 8.70
C ALA A 358 -11.54 -13.31 9.86
N THR A 359 -10.99 -14.47 9.55
CA THR A 359 -10.33 -15.37 10.49
C THR A 359 -8.84 -15.04 10.47
N VAL A 360 -8.27 -14.72 11.63
CA VAL A 360 -6.84 -14.38 11.77
C VAL A 360 -6.13 -15.53 12.45
N VAL A 361 -5.04 -16.02 11.84
CA VAL A 361 -4.16 -17.08 12.35
C VAL A 361 -2.72 -16.61 12.27
N ASN A 362 -1.88 -17.08 13.20
CA ASN A 362 -0.47 -16.73 13.19
C ASN A 362 0.25 -17.39 11.98
N ILE A 363 0.82 -16.55 11.10
CA ILE A 363 1.52 -17.00 9.88
C ILE A 363 2.67 -17.98 10.17
N ALA A 364 3.29 -17.89 11.33
CA ALA A 364 4.41 -18.77 11.74
C ALA A 364 3.94 -20.08 12.39
N SER A 365 2.66 -20.24 12.69
CA SER A 365 2.11 -21.41 13.39
C SER A 365 1.37 -22.33 12.42
N GLU A 366 2.01 -23.47 12.05
CA GLU A 366 1.35 -24.49 11.24
C GLU A 366 0.06 -25.00 11.89
N ASP A 367 0.05 -25.18 13.21
CA ASP A 367 -1.12 -25.70 13.93
C ASP A 367 -2.29 -24.71 13.92
N GLU A 368 -2.05 -23.41 14.16
CA GLU A 368 -3.11 -22.40 14.05
C GLU A 368 -3.64 -22.31 12.62
N ILE A 369 -2.77 -22.39 11.62
CA ILE A 369 -3.18 -22.39 10.21
C ILE A 369 -4.01 -23.65 9.90
N TYR A 370 -3.60 -24.82 10.38
CA TYR A 370 -4.33 -26.07 10.20
C TYR A 370 -5.76 -25.97 10.74
N GLU A 371 -5.92 -25.57 12.01
CA GLU A 371 -7.23 -25.43 12.65
C GLU A 371 -8.07 -24.32 12.01
N GLY A 372 -7.44 -23.15 11.75
CA GLY A 372 -8.10 -22.01 11.14
C GLY A 372 -8.57 -22.28 9.72
N LEU A 373 -7.74 -22.91 8.87
CA LEU A 373 -8.12 -23.26 7.50
C LEU A 373 -9.22 -24.33 7.48
N SER A 374 -9.12 -25.34 8.34
CA SER A 374 -10.18 -26.37 8.47
C SER A 374 -11.53 -25.73 8.82
N SER A 375 -11.57 -24.94 9.89
CA SER A 375 -12.78 -24.25 10.35
C SER A 375 -13.30 -23.25 9.32
N PHE A 376 -12.40 -22.55 8.62
CA PHE A 376 -12.74 -21.60 7.56
C PHE A 376 -13.43 -22.29 6.39
N VAL A 377 -12.88 -23.41 5.90
CA VAL A 377 -13.49 -24.21 4.83
C VAL A 377 -14.85 -24.77 5.24
N ASP A 378 -14.97 -25.27 6.46
CA ASP A 378 -16.25 -25.78 6.99
C ASP A 378 -17.30 -24.65 7.06
N ALA A 379 -16.95 -23.47 7.56
CA ALA A 379 -17.84 -22.31 7.64
C ALA A 379 -18.24 -21.77 6.26
N LEU A 380 -17.33 -21.78 5.28
CA LEU A 380 -17.66 -21.44 3.88
C LEU A 380 -18.63 -22.44 3.28
N ARG A 381 -18.44 -23.74 3.55
CA ARG A 381 -19.32 -24.81 3.03
C ARG A 381 -20.78 -24.58 3.41
N VAL A 382 -21.03 -24.16 4.64
CA VAL A 382 -22.39 -23.92 5.16
C VAL A 382 -22.83 -22.46 5.07
N GLY A 383 -21.95 -21.55 4.61
CA GLY A 383 -22.26 -20.13 4.42
C GLY A 383 -22.38 -19.33 5.73
N THR A 384 -21.77 -19.80 6.82
CA THR A 384 -21.87 -19.16 8.14
C THR A 384 -20.70 -18.25 8.50
N HIS A 385 -19.62 -18.23 7.67
CA HIS A 385 -18.50 -17.33 7.94
C HIS A 385 -18.94 -15.86 7.78
N PRO A 386 -18.61 -14.98 8.72
CA PRO A 386 -18.95 -13.56 8.61
C PRO A 386 -18.25 -12.91 7.41
N VAL A 387 -18.87 -11.86 6.88
CA VAL A 387 -18.30 -11.02 5.80
C VAL A 387 -17.93 -9.64 6.33
N PRO A 388 -17.02 -8.92 5.67
CA PRO A 388 -16.64 -7.55 6.04
C PRO A 388 -17.83 -6.59 6.09
N ASP A 389 -17.83 -5.70 7.11
CA ASP A 389 -18.84 -4.64 7.25
C ASP A 389 -18.57 -3.53 6.24
N ARG A 390 -19.48 -3.38 5.27
CA ARG A 390 -19.39 -2.37 4.20
C ARG A 390 -19.38 -0.93 4.71
N ASN A 391 -20.04 -0.63 5.81
CA ASN A 391 -20.08 0.73 6.36
C ASN A 391 -18.72 1.11 6.97
N LYS A 392 -18.09 0.14 7.64
CA LYS A 392 -16.76 0.37 8.25
C LYS A 392 -15.66 0.54 7.22
N ILE A 393 -15.75 -0.14 6.07
CA ILE A 393 -14.71 -0.05 5.04
C ILE A 393 -14.77 1.26 4.23
N GLN A 394 -15.92 1.96 4.16
CA GLN A 394 -16.09 3.19 3.39
C GLN A 394 -15.10 4.29 3.78
N ARG A 395 -14.68 4.38 5.04
CA ARG A 395 -13.71 5.38 5.49
C ARG A 395 -12.32 5.20 4.88
N TYR A 396 -12.04 4.04 4.27
CA TYR A 396 -10.77 3.73 3.62
C TYR A 396 -10.80 3.94 2.11
N THR A 397 -11.80 4.64 1.56
CA THR A 397 -11.79 5.04 0.15
C THR A 397 -10.71 6.10 -0.11
N ARG A 398 -10.18 6.12 -1.33
CA ARG A 398 -9.20 7.16 -1.76
C ARG A 398 -9.78 8.56 -1.71
N GLU A 399 -11.07 8.71 -1.94
CA GLU A 399 -11.79 9.97 -1.76
C GLU A 399 -11.79 10.43 -0.29
N SER A 400 -12.18 9.54 0.65
CA SER A 400 -12.12 9.82 2.08
C SER A 400 -10.71 10.22 2.54
N GLN A 401 -9.67 9.52 2.04
CA GLN A 401 -8.28 9.87 2.33
C GLN A 401 -7.88 11.25 1.80
N ALA A 402 -8.36 11.63 0.60
CA ALA A 402 -8.14 12.97 0.06
C ALA A 402 -8.83 14.05 0.92
N GLY A 403 -10.04 13.77 1.41
CA GLY A 403 -10.72 14.64 2.37
C GLY A 403 -9.97 14.77 3.70
N GLN A 404 -9.39 13.66 4.21
CA GLN A 404 -8.54 13.70 5.41
C GLN A 404 -7.26 14.52 5.17
N LEU A 405 -6.61 14.33 4.03
CA LEU A 405 -5.45 15.15 3.65
C LEU A 405 -5.82 16.61 3.52
N ALA A 406 -6.94 16.93 2.86
CA ALA A 406 -7.41 18.32 2.70
C ALA A 406 -7.57 19.02 4.04
N ARG A 407 -8.13 18.36 5.06
CA ARG A 407 -8.24 18.91 6.42
C ARG A 407 -6.87 19.24 7.02
N VAL A 408 -5.89 18.33 6.86
CA VAL A 408 -4.50 18.57 7.31
C VAL A 408 -3.88 19.78 6.62
N LEU A 409 -4.13 19.93 5.31
CA LEU A 409 -3.62 21.06 4.54
C LEU A 409 -4.31 22.38 4.98
N ASP A 410 -5.61 22.35 5.28
CA ASP A 410 -6.37 23.50 5.75
C ASP A 410 -5.89 24.00 7.12
N GLU A 411 -5.70 23.10 8.07
CA GLU A 411 -5.16 23.42 9.40
C GLU A 411 -3.81 24.15 9.31
N LEU A 412 -2.95 23.75 8.37
CA LEU A 412 -1.62 24.32 8.20
C LEU A 412 -1.61 25.68 7.48
N THR A 413 -2.67 26.00 6.74
CA THR A 413 -2.80 27.26 6.01
C THR A 413 -3.70 28.29 6.71
N GLY A 414 -4.21 27.96 7.91
CA GLY A 414 -4.89 28.94 8.80
C GLY A 414 -6.37 29.16 8.51
N GLU A 415 -7.02 28.28 7.71
CA GLU A 415 -8.47 28.33 7.50
C GLU A 415 -9.17 27.16 8.21
N ALA A 416 -9.88 27.47 9.29
CA ALA A 416 -10.79 26.51 9.90
C ALA A 416 -11.96 26.22 8.93
N HIS A 417 -12.18 24.96 8.61
CA HIS A 417 -13.27 24.54 7.73
C HIS A 417 -14.65 24.85 8.30
N HIS A 418 -15.43 25.60 7.53
CA HIS A 418 -16.89 25.54 7.51
C HIS A 418 -17.30 24.42 6.54
N THR A 419 -17.28 23.16 6.97
CA THR A 419 -17.94 22.05 6.26
C THR A 419 -18.46 21.00 7.22
N ASP A 420 -19.45 21.37 8.00
CA ASP A 420 -20.55 20.46 8.35
C ASP A 420 -21.54 20.45 7.17
N LYS A 421 -21.27 19.61 6.17
CA LYS A 421 -22.27 19.11 5.22
C LYS A 421 -21.86 17.70 4.79
N VAL A 422 -21.94 16.79 5.72
CA VAL A 422 -22.24 15.39 5.35
C VAL A 422 -23.70 15.42 4.89
N ARG A 423 -23.93 15.38 3.60
CA ARG A 423 -25.21 14.96 3.05
C ARG A 423 -25.45 13.51 3.43
N ILE A 424 -26.16 13.32 4.53
CA ILE A 424 -26.93 12.10 4.76
C ILE A 424 -28.16 12.24 3.85
N ASP A 425 -28.02 11.83 2.59
CA ASP A 425 -29.21 11.62 1.77
C ASP A 425 -29.86 10.35 2.28
N THR A 426 -30.86 10.58 3.10
CA THR A 426 -31.89 9.64 3.50
C THR A 426 -32.52 9.04 2.24
N VAL A 427 -32.23 7.81 1.93
CA VAL A 427 -33.07 7.01 1.05
C VAL A 427 -34.22 6.48 1.91
N ALA A 428 -35.29 7.25 1.95
CA ALA A 428 -36.63 6.79 2.32
C ALA A 428 -37.48 6.90 1.04
N LYS A 429 -37.67 5.77 0.37
CA LYS A 429 -38.92 5.24 -0.17
C LYS A 429 -38.63 4.00 -1.03
#